data_c03af60eef49b6e1b3d45909237372cb
#
_entry.id   c03af60eef49b6e1b3d45909237372cb
#
_cell.length_a   1.000
_cell.length_b   1.000
_cell.length_c   1.000
_cell.angle_alpha   90.00
_cell.angle_beta   90.00
_cell.angle_gamma   90.00
#
_symmetry.space_group_name_H-M   'P 1'
#
loop_
_entity.id
_entity.type
_entity.pdbx_description
1 polymer ?
#
loop_
_entity_poly.entity_id
_entity_poly.type
_entity_poly.pdbx_seq_one_letter_code
_entity_poly.pdbx_strand_id
1 'polypeptide(L)'
;MALSAIGLQFLLGFLQAALVFNHVAIPNWAIWLMTSLPMYCVGFPIGFWVMKKVPCEVKEKTAIGGKEFFQLLIMCLPIMYAGNIIGTLLSMLLSGGQATNALDIYLFDDSPLKVLVVVIVAPMLEELMFRKQIIDRCSKYGEKTAILFSSTMFALFHMNLFQCFYAFGIGLILGYVYTRTRCLRYSILMHMIINFMGGVIAPLLLSSIDLDQLKGAADEAAIQSNLLGWIVFSAYAIALIVLTVAGVVLLCKRPFTFLSTEEELPKGQRFKNVYCNVGAILYTLFCVVMIVIQLAA
;
A
#
# COMPACT_ATOMS: atom_id res chain seq x y z
N MET A 1 10.77 11.90 -10.11
CA MET A 1 10.64 11.14 -8.87
C MET A 1 11.17 9.71 -9.01
N ALA A 2 10.53 8.80 -9.75
CA ALA A 2 10.96 7.41 -9.85
C ALA A 2 12.42 7.26 -10.36
N LEU A 3 12.77 7.85 -11.49
CA LEU A 3 14.12 7.75 -12.06
C LEU A 3 15.23 8.25 -11.14
N SER A 4 15.01 9.34 -10.41
CA SER A 4 16.01 9.88 -9.47
C SER A 4 16.19 8.99 -8.23
N ALA A 5 15.10 8.43 -7.71
CA ALA A 5 15.15 7.47 -6.60
C ALA A 5 15.87 6.18 -7.03
N ILE A 6 15.57 5.68 -8.23
CA ILE A 6 16.18 4.47 -8.78
C ILE A 6 17.68 4.63 -8.99
N GLY A 7 18.13 5.75 -9.54
CA GLY A 7 19.58 5.98 -9.69
C GLY A 7 20.33 5.87 -8.36
N LEU A 8 19.78 6.44 -7.29
CA LEU A 8 20.35 6.30 -5.95
C LEU A 8 20.18 4.87 -5.41
N GLN A 9 19.05 4.21 -5.68
CA GLN A 9 18.79 2.82 -5.26
C GLN A 9 19.80 1.85 -5.88
N PHE A 10 20.13 2.01 -7.18
CA PHE A 10 21.17 1.20 -7.81
C PHE A 10 22.55 1.43 -7.17
N LEU A 11 22.91 2.68 -6.88
CA LEU A 11 24.18 2.98 -6.20
C LEU A 11 24.25 2.32 -4.81
N LEU A 12 23.19 2.46 -4.02
CA LEU A 12 23.14 1.85 -2.69
C LEU A 12 23.05 0.32 -2.73
N GLY A 13 22.36 -0.24 -3.71
CA GLY A 13 22.32 -1.69 -3.96
C GLY A 13 23.69 -2.24 -4.36
N PHE A 14 24.44 -1.52 -5.21
CA PHE A 14 25.82 -1.87 -5.54
C PHE A 14 26.75 -1.82 -4.32
N LEU A 15 26.61 -0.78 -3.49
CA LEU A 15 27.36 -0.65 -2.24
C LEU A 15 27.03 -1.82 -1.29
N GLN A 16 25.75 -2.17 -1.14
CA GLN A 16 25.32 -3.30 -0.34
C GLN A 16 25.91 -4.62 -0.85
N ALA A 17 25.87 -4.86 -2.15
CA ALA A 17 26.47 -6.05 -2.76
C ALA A 17 27.98 -6.12 -2.53
N ALA A 18 28.67 -4.97 -2.66
CA ALA A 18 30.12 -4.88 -2.40
C ALA A 18 30.45 -5.16 -0.94
N LEU A 19 29.65 -4.66 0.02
CA LEU A 19 29.83 -4.95 1.44
C LEU A 19 29.63 -6.44 1.76
N VAL A 20 28.58 -7.05 1.24
CA VAL A 20 28.29 -8.48 1.41
C VAL A 20 29.42 -9.33 0.79
N PHE A 21 29.88 -8.97 -0.40
CA PHE A 21 30.98 -9.67 -1.07
C PHE A 21 32.28 -9.64 -0.25
N ASN A 22 32.54 -8.54 0.45
CA ASN A 22 33.70 -8.42 1.36
C ASN A 22 33.41 -8.94 2.77
N HIS A 23 32.37 -9.74 2.98
CA HIS A 23 31.97 -10.34 4.26
C HIS A 23 31.69 -9.31 5.38
N VAL A 24 31.31 -8.09 5.02
CA VAL A 24 30.90 -7.07 5.98
C VAL A 24 29.44 -7.29 6.33
N ALA A 25 29.15 -7.57 7.60
CA ALA A 25 27.79 -7.70 8.08
C ALA A 25 27.07 -6.33 8.07
N ILE A 26 25.96 -6.25 7.38
CA ILE A 26 25.14 -5.04 7.31
C ILE A 26 24.01 -5.20 8.34
N PRO A 27 23.90 -4.33 9.35
CA PRO A 27 22.82 -4.42 10.33
C PRO A 27 21.47 -4.06 9.67
N ASN A 28 20.37 -4.67 10.13
CA ASN A 28 19.02 -4.49 9.57
C ASN A 28 18.60 -3.01 9.45
N TRP A 29 18.93 -2.19 10.44
CA TRP A 29 18.61 -0.76 10.37
C TRP A 29 19.27 -0.05 9.17
N ALA A 30 20.50 -0.44 8.80
CA ALA A 30 21.17 0.15 7.65
C ALA A 30 20.54 -0.30 6.34
N ILE A 31 20.09 -1.55 6.24
CA ILE A 31 19.31 -2.06 5.10
C ILE A 31 18.02 -1.23 4.93
N TRP A 32 17.29 -0.98 6.04
CA TRP A 32 16.09 -0.13 6.01
C TRP A 32 16.37 1.29 5.51
N LEU A 33 17.48 1.90 5.93
CA LEU A 33 17.87 3.21 5.44
C LEU A 33 18.25 3.17 3.96
N MET A 34 19.07 2.21 3.55
CA MET A 34 19.51 2.09 2.14
C MET A 34 18.33 1.85 1.19
N THR A 35 17.30 1.13 1.61
CA THR A 35 16.12 0.88 0.79
C THR A 35 15.13 2.04 0.80
N SER A 36 15.02 2.79 1.91
CA SER A 36 14.00 3.82 2.10
C SER A 36 14.46 5.22 1.67
N LEU A 37 15.72 5.58 1.94
CA LEU A 37 16.25 6.93 1.66
C LEU A 37 16.10 7.37 0.19
N PRO A 38 16.38 6.53 -0.83
CA PRO A 38 16.24 6.94 -2.21
C PRO A 38 14.85 7.47 -2.54
N MET A 39 13.83 6.77 -2.07
CA MET A 39 12.45 7.16 -2.33
C MET A 39 12.02 8.36 -1.49
N TYR A 40 12.24 8.30 -0.17
CA TYR A 40 11.68 9.30 0.75
C TYR A 40 12.47 10.61 0.78
N CYS A 41 13.81 10.57 0.64
CA CYS A 41 14.66 11.75 0.70
C CYS A 41 14.99 12.35 -0.68
N VAL A 42 14.84 11.59 -1.77
CA VAL A 42 15.13 12.07 -3.13
C VAL A 42 13.86 12.01 -4.00
N GLY A 43 13.22 10.86 -4.12
CA GLY A 43 12.08 10.66 -4.99
C GLY A 43 10.91 11.58 -4.65
N PHE A 44 10.40 11.52 -3.42
CA PHE A 44 9.26 12.35 -2.99
C PHE A 44 9.54 13.86 -3.03
N PRO A 45 10.66 14.39 -2.51
CA PRO A 45 10.96 15.81 -2.64
C PRO A 45 10.99 16.32 -4.07
N ILE A 46 11.63 15.59 -5.00
CA ILE A 46 11.62 15.93 -6.42
C ILE A 46 10.18 15.86 -6.98
N GLY A 47 9.42 14.82 -6.63
CA GLY A 47 8.02 14.70 -7.02
C GLY A 47 7.18 15.87 -6.55
N PHE A 48 7.30 16.27 -5.29
CA PHE A 48 6.60 17.44 -4.73
C PHE A 48 7.02 18.75 -5.40
N TRP A 49 8.30 18.92 -5.67
CA TRP A 49 8.81 20.10 -6.39
C TRP A 49 8.23 20.23 -7.79
N VAL A 50 8.17 19.12 -8.53
CA VAL A 50 7.56 19.08 -9.87
C VAL A 50 6.07 19.36 -9.79
N MET A 51 5.35 18.70 -8.87
CA MET A 51 3.90 18.86 -8.71
C MET A 51 3.51 20.28 -8.29
N LYS A 52 4.31 21.00 -7.54
CA LYS A 52 4.06 22.41 -7.19
C LYS A 52 3.92 23.33 -8.40
N LYS A 53 4.48 22.96 -9.55
CA LYS A 53 4.37 23.74 -10.80
C LYS A 53 2.99 23.59 -11.46
N VAL A 54 2.20 22.59 -11.08
CA VAL A 54 0.86 22.36 -11.60
C VAL A 54 -0.14 23.02 -10.65
N PRO A 55 -0.95 23.98 -11.11
CA PRO A 55 -1.93 24.66 -10.26
C PRO A 55 -2.99 23.67 -9.74
N CYS A 56 -3.52 23.94 -8.56
CA CYS A 56 -4.64 23.21 -8.00
C CYS A 56 -5.57 24.18 -7.24
N GLU A 57 -6.84 23.82 -7.21
CA GLU A 57 -7.83 24.54 -6.40
C GLU A 57 -7.73 24.13 -4.94
N VAL A 58 -7.78 25.11 -4.05
CA VAL A 58 -7.89 24.86 -2.61
C VAL A 58 -9.37 24.70 -2.28
N LYS A 59 -9.79 23.51 -1.90
CA LYS A 59 -11.16 23.24 -1.45
C LYS A 59 -11.24 23.25 0.07
N GLU A 60 -12.43 23.62 0.59
CA GLU A 60 -12.68 23.65 2.02
C GLU A 60 -12.56 22.27 2.66
N LYS A 61 -12.05 22.25 3.87
CA LYS A 61 -11.90 21.03 4.67
C LYS A 61 -13.18 20.75 5.43
N THR A 62 -13.66 19.50 5.33
CA THR A 62 -14.80 19.02 6.09
C THR A 62 -14.39 17.89 7.03
N ALA A 63 -15.10 17.72 8.13
CA ALA A 63 -14.87 16.63 9.06
C ALA A 63 -15.85 15.48 8.78
N ILE A 64 -15.39 14.26 9.02
CA ILE A 64 -16.27 13.08 9.11
C ILE A 64 -16.37 12.63 10.56
N GLY A 65 -17.52 12.07 10.93
CA GLY A 65 -17.75 11.53 12.27
C GLY A 65 -16.98 10.23 12.49
N GLY A 66 -16.71 9.90 13.76
CA GLY A 66 -15.99 8.65 14.10
C GLY A 66 -16.66 7.39 13.55
N LYS A 67 -18.00 7.32 13.60
CA LYS A 67 -18.75 6.20 13.02
C LYS A 67 -18.46 6.03 11.52
N GLU A 68 -18.48 7.11 10.77
CA GLU A 68 -18.21 7.07 9.34
C GLU A 68 -16.75 6.67 9.05
N PHE A 69 -15.81 7.22 9.82
CA PHE A 69 -14.40 6.86 9.72
C PHE A 69 -14.18 5.35 9.89
N PHE A 70 -14.73 4.76 10.97
CA PHE A 70 -14.58 3.32 11.22
C PHE A 70 -15.33 2.46 10.21
N GLN A 71 -16.48 2.90 9.69
CA GLN A 71 -17.17 2.18 8.60
C GLN A 71 -16.29 2.12 7.34
N LEU A 72 -15.68 3.24 6.94
CA LEU A 72 -14.79 3.30 5.77
C LEU A 72 -13.50 2.48 6.00
N LEU A 73 -12.94 2.50 7.21
CA LEU A 73 -11.79 1.67 7.57
C LEU A 73 -12.13 0.17 7.48
N ILE A 74 -13.27 -0.26 8.02
CA ILE A 74 -13.72 -1.66 7.97
C ILE A 74 -13.95 -2.11 6.53
N MET A 75 -14.46 -1.24 5.65
CA MET A 75 -14.62 -1.54 4.22
C MET A 75 -13.29 -1.83 3.51
N CYS A 76 -12.16 -1.34 4.02
CA CYS A 76 -10.84 -1.65 3.46
C CYS A 76 -10.46 -3.13 3.63
N LEU A 77 -10.94 -3.81 4.68
CA LEU A 77 -10.55 -5.20 4.97
C LEU A 77 -10.93 -6.19 3.85
N PRO A 78 -12.21 -6.30 3.42
CA PRO A 78 -12.56 -7.22 2.34
C PRO A 78 -11.85 -6.87 1.03
N ILE A 79 -11.64 -5.59 0.75
CA ILE A 79 -10.92 -5.12 -0.44
C ILE A 79 -9.46 -5.57 -0.37
N MET A 80 -8.82 -5.41 0.79
CA MET A 80 -7.44 -5.82 1.02
C MET A 80 -7.27 -7.33 0.85
N TYR A 81 -8.13 -8.14 1.48
CA TYR A 81 -8.04 -9.60 1.35
C TYR A 81 -8.32 -10.08 -0.07
N ALA A 82 -9.36 -9.57 -0.71
CA ALA A 82 -9.66 -9.93 -2.10
C ALA A 82 -8.51 -9.53 -3.05
N GLY A 83 -7.99 -8.32 -2.90
CA GLY A 83 -6.87 -7.84 -3.71
C GLY A 83 -5.58 -8.61 -3.47
N ASN A 84 -5.30 -9.00 -2.21
CA ASN A 84 -4.15 -9.84 -1.87
C ASN A 84 -4.26 -11.24 -2.50
N ILE A 85 -5.42 -11.88 -2.41
CA ILE A 85 -5.68 -13.19 -3.04
C ILE A 85 -5.47 -13.10 -4.56
N ILE A 86 -6.05 -12.09 -5.21
CA ILE A 86 -5.90 -11.89 -6.67
C ILE A 86 -4.43 -11.66 -7.02
N GLY A 87 -3.73 -10.79 -6.30
CA GLY A 87 -2.32 -10.51 -6.52
C GLY A 87 -1.43 -11.74 -6.36
N THR A 88 -1.65 -12.51 -5.31
CA THR A 88 -0.92 -13.75 -5.03
C THR A 88 -1.17 -14.81 -6.11
N LEU A 89 -2.43 -15.06 -6.46
CA LEU A 89 -2.78 -16.06 -7.49
C LEU A 89 -2.18 -15.69 -8.85
N LEU A 90 -2.26 -14.41 -9.24
CA LEU A 90 -1.67 -13.96 -10.51
C LEU A 90 -0.14 -14.01 -10.48
N SER A 91 0.49 -13.64 -9.37
CA SER A 91 1.96 -13.75 -9.23
C SER A 91 2.41 -15.19 -9.35
N MET A 92 1.75 -16.11 -8.67
CA MET A 92 2.05 -17.54 -8.76
C MET A 92 1.82 -18.10 -10.18
N LEU A 93 0.71 -17.71 -10.82
CA LEU A 93 0.40 -18.16 -12.18
C LEU A 93 1.45 -17.67 -13.20
N LEU A 94 1.81 -16.40 -13.14
CA LEU A 94 2.71 -15.76 -14.10
C LEU A 94 4.18 -16.19 -13.91
N SER A 95 4.58 -16.53 -12.69
CA SER A 95 5.95 -17.00 -12.38
C SER A 95 6.10 -18.51 -12.39
N GLY A 96 5.06 -19.27 -12.72
CA GLY A 96 5.09 -20.73 -12.58
C GLY A 96 5.28 -21.22 -11.15
N GLY A 97 4.84 -20.43 -10.16
CA GLY A 97 4.96 -20.75 -8.72
C GLY A 97 6.30 -20.34 -8.09
N GLN A 98 7.17 -19.66 -8.82
CA GLN A 98 8.52 -19.30 -8.33
C GLN A 98 8.57 -17.93 -7.63
N ALA A 99 7.68 -17.00 -7.95
CA ALA A 99 7.72 -15.65 -7.39
C ALA A 99 7.50 -15.65 -5.88
N THR A 100 8.36 -14.94 -5.19
CA THR A 100 8.25 -14.65 -3.75
C THR A 100 7.84 -13.20 -3.54
N ASN A 101 7.08 -12.94 -2.49
CA ASN A 101 6.71 -11.57 -2.15
C ASN A 101 7.90 -10.88 -1.47
N ALA A 102 8.45 -9.84 -2.10
CA ALA A 102 9.58 -9.09 -1.55
C ALA A 102 9.31 -8.52 -0.14
N LEU A 103 8.05 -8.37 0.27
CA LEU A 103 7.70 -7.94 1.63
C LEU A 103 7.98 -9.00 2.69
N ASP A 104 7.98 -10.30 2.34
CA ASP A 104 8.11 -11.38 3.31
C ASP A 104 9.44 -11.31 4.07
N ILE A 105 10.50 -10.84 3.40
CA ILE A 105 11.81 -10.61 4.02
C ILE A 105 11.74 -9.57 5.16
N TYR A 106 10.85 -8.60 5.02
CA TYR A 106 10.72 -7.48 5.96
C TYR A 106 9.64 -7.71 7.02
N LEU A 107 8.70 -8.63 6.80
CA LEU A 107 7.56 -8.84 7.70
C LEU A 107 8.00 -9.31 9.10
N PHE A 108 9.04 -10.16 9.17
CA PHE A 108 9.54 -10.73 10.42
C PHE A 108 10.79 -10.01 10.96
N ASP A 109 11.14 -8.85 10.43
CA ASP A 109 12.24 -8.03 10.96
C ASP A 109 11.79 -7.29 12.23
N ASP A 110 12.57 -7.42 13.31
CA ASP A 110 12.31 -6.81 14.63
C ASP A 110 12.82 -5.36 14.73
N SER A 111 13.36 -4.79 13.66
CA SER A 111 13.90 -3.43 13.69
C SER A 111 12.81 -2.39 13.99
N PRO A 112 12.98 -1.52 14.99
CA PRO A 112 12.07 -0.39 15.24
C PRO A 112 11.89 0.54 14.02
N LEU A 113 12.89 0.59 13.12
CA LEU A 113 12.82 1.35 11.87
C LEU A 113 11.73 0.82 10.94
N LYS A 114 11.41 -0.48 10.96
CA LYS A 114 10.29 -1.02 10.23
C LYS A 114 8.99 -0.30 10.58
N VAL A 115 8.70 -0.18 11.87
CA VAL A 115 7.49 0.50 12.34
C VAL A 115 7.50 1.97 11.93
N LEU A 116 8.61 2.66 12.14
CA LEU A 116 8.74 4.07 11.75
C LEU A 116 8.54 4.26 10.24
N VAL A 117 9.20 3.45 9.42
CA VAL A 117 9.15 3.61 7.95
C VAL A 117 7.81 3.13 7.41
N VAL A 118 7.38 1.91 7.69
CA VAL A 118 6.22 1.29 7.05
C VAL A 118 4.90 1.83 7.60
N VAL A 119 4.83 2.11 8.91
CA VAL A 119 3.57 2.52 9.55
C VAL A 119 3.40 4.03 9.58
N ILE A 120 4.47 4.80 9.65
CA ILE A 120 4.38 6.25 9.84
C ILE A 120 4.82 7.00 8.58
N VAL A 121 6.09 6.89 8.20
CA VAL A 121 6.69 7.74 7.16
C VAL A 121 6.10 7.45 5.78
N ALA A 122 6.01 6.17 5.40
CA ALA A 122 5.45 5.76 4.10
C ALA A 122 4.00 6.25 3.94
N PRO A 123 3.03 5.92 4.83
CA PRO A 123 1.67 6.42 4.71
C PRO A 123 1.56 7.94 4.64
N MET A 124 2.35 8.67 5.43
CA MET A 124 2.33 10.14 5.39
C MET A 124 2.74 10.69 4.01
N LEU A 125 3.84 10.22 3.47
CA LEU A 125 4.37 10.71 2.20
C LEU A 125 3.54 10.23 1.01
N GLU A 126 3.06 9.00 1.05
CA GLU A 126 2.21 8.41 0.03
C GLU A 126 0.85 9.12 -0.04
N GLU A 127 0.18 9.34 1.09
CA GLU A 127 -1.07 10.07 1.12
C GLU A 127 -0.87 11.53 0.69
N LEU A 128 0.23 12.17 1.07
CA LEU A 128 0.58 13.50 0.60
C LEU A 128 0.76 13.54 -0.92
N MET A 129 1.42 12.54 -1.52
CA MET A 129 1.62 12.45 -2.98
C MET A 129 0.32 12.09 -3.70
N PHE A 130 -0.26 10.94 -3.36
CA PHE A 130 -1.34 10.37 -4.16
C PHE A 130 -2.69 11.06 -3.87
N ARG A 131 -2.97 11.48 -2.63
CA ARG A 131 -4.23 12.17 -2.32
C ARG A 131 -4.08 13.67 -2.53
N LYS A 132 -3.19 14.34 -1.80
CA LYS A 132 -3.10 15.79 -1.90
C LYS A 132 -2.56 16.26 -3.25
N GLN A 133 -1.44 15.74 -3.72
CA GLN A 133 -0.86 16.26 -4.95
C GLN A 133 -1.64 15.84 -6.19
N ILE A 134 -2.02 14.57 -6.33
CA ILE A 134 -2.69 14.07 -7.53
C ILE A 134 -4.18 14.42 -7.52
N ILE A 135 -4.93 14.10 -6.44
CA ILE A 135 -6.37 14.32 -6.43
C ILE A 135 -6.71 15.82 -6.51
N ASP A 136 -6.01 16.71 -5.79
CA ASP A 136 -6.31 18.14 -5.84
C ASP A 136 -6.16 18.70 -7.26
N ARG A 137 -5.22 18.18 -8.05
CA ARG A 137 -4.98 18.63 -9.44
C ARG A 137 -5.90 17.98 -10.46
N CYS A 138 -6.36 16.78 -10.20
CA CYS A 138 -7.20 16.02 -11.11
C CYS A 138 -8.70 16.17 -10.82
N SER A 139 -9.10 16.66 -9.64
CA SER A 139 -10.51 16.76 -9.21
C SER A 139 -11.37 17.59 -10.15
N LYS A 140 -10.81 18.60 -10.80
CA LYS A 140 -11.52 19.43 -11.78
C LYS A 140 -12.02 18.62 -12.98
N TYR A 141 -11.36 17.53 -13.33
CA TYR A 141 -11.75 16.61 -14.40
C TYR A 141 -12.77 15.54 -13.97
N GLY A 142 -13.32 15.67 -12.76
CA GLY A 142 -14.30 14.78 -12.16
C GLY A 142 -13.73 13.98 -10.98
N GLU A 143 -14.45 13.92 -9.88
CA GLU A 143 -13.99 13.25 -8.65
C GLU A 143 -13.69 11.76 -8.85
N LYS A 144 -14.58 11.03 -9.58
CA LYS A 144 -14.34 9.62 -9.89
C LYS A 144 -13.06 9.42 -10.69
N THR A 145 -12.83 10.27 -11.68
CA THR A 145 -11.64 10.21 -12.53
C THR A 145 -10.37 10.45 -11.71
N ALA A 146 -10.39 11.45 -10.83
CA ALA A 146 -9.27 11.76 -9.95
C ALA A 146 -8.95 10.63 -8.97
N ILE A 147 -9.98 10.02 -8.35
CA ILE A 147 -9.81 8.89 -7.43
C ILE A 147 -9.26 7.68 -8.17
N LEU A 148 -9.85 7.30 -9.31
CA LEU A 148 -9.39 6.17 -10.11
C LEU A 148 -7.93 6.35 -10.56
N PHE A 149 -7.60 7.52 -11.09
CA PHE A 149 -6.23 7.81 -11.53
C PHE A 149 -5.24 7.76 -10.37
N SER A 150 -5.54 8.43 -9.26
CA SER A 150 -4.70 8.40 -8.06
C SER A 150 -4.49 6.97 -7.54
N SER A 151 -5.55 6.16 -7.51
CA SER A 151 -5.49 4.78 -7.02
C SER A 151 -4.69 3.87 -7.96
N THR A 152 -4.80 4.06 -9.27
CA THR A 152 -3.98 3.35 -10.26
C THR A 152 -2.50 3.70 -10.11
N MET A 153 -2.18 4.99 -10.00
CA MET A 153 -0.80 5.44 -9.81
C MET A 153 -0.22 4.94 -8.47
N PHE A 154 -1.02 4.92 -7.43
CA PHE A 154 -0.65 4.38 -6.12
C PHE A 154 -0.38 2.87 -6.16
N ALA A 155 -1.26 2.10 -6.81
CA ALA A 155 -1.07 0.66 -6.97
C ALA A 155 0.21 0.32 -7.75
N LEU A 156 0.43 0.98 -8.87
CA LEU A 156 1.62 0.80 -9.70
C LEU A 156 2.91 1.25 -9.00
N PHE A 157 2.82 2.23 -8.09
CA PHE A 157 3.96 2.71 -7.32
C PHE A 157 4.63 1.63 -6.48
N HIS A 158 3.89 0.62 -6.05
CA HIS A 158 4.44 -0.51 -5.31
C HIS A 158 5.34 -1.43 -6.15
N MET A 159 5.23 -1.37 -7.49
CA MET A 159 6.02 -2.19 -8.43
C MET A 159 6.02 -3.68 -8.06
N ASN A 160 4.98 -4.14 -7.39
CA ASN A 160 4.83 -5.47 -6.84
C ASN A 160 3.41 -5.98 -7.11
N LEU A 161 3.30 -7.09 -7.84
CA LEU A 161 1.99 -7.62 -8.24
C LEU A 161 1.19 -8.15 -7.04
N PHE A 162 1.86 -8.70 -6.02
CA PHE A 162 1.20 -9.12 -4.77
C PHE A 162 0.49 -7.98 -4.07
N GLN A 163 1.01 -6.74 -4.22
CA GLN A 163 0.44 -5.54 -3.59
C GLN A 163 -0.52 -4.77 -4.50
N CYS A 164 -0.36 -4.86 -5.82
CA CYS A 164 -1.01 -3.99 -6.79
C CYS A 164 -2.53 -3.92 -6.61
N PHE A 165 -3.19 -5.07 -6.49
CA PHE A 165 -4.66 -5.12 -6.45
C PHE A 165 -5.24 -4.59 -5.13
N TYR A 166 -4.67 -4.97 -4.00
CA TYR A 166 -5.17 -4.44 -2.74
C TYR A 166 -4.82 -2.95 -2.55
N ALA A 167 -3.64 -2.51 -3.00
CA ALA A 167 -3.27 -1.11 -2.97
C ALA A 167 -4.20 -0.26 -3.86
N PHE A 168 -4.57 -0.76 -5.04
CA PHE A 168 -5.59 -0.11 -5.86
C PHE A 168 -6.91 0.03 -5.12
N GLY A 169 -7.42 -1.06 -4.56
CA GLY A 169 -8.71 -1.08 -3.89
C GLY A 169 -8.75 -0.21 -2.62
N ILE A 170 -7.73 -0.29 -1.76
CA ILE A 170 -7.57 0.62 -0.62
C ILE A 170 -7.44 2.05 -1.11
N GLY A 171 -6.69 2.27 -2.19
CA GLY A 171 -6.54 3.56 -2.85
C GLY A 171 -7.86 4.22 -3.20
N LEU A 172 -8.87 3.47 -3.63
CA LEU A 172 -10.21 3.98 -3.93
C LEU A 172 -10.91 4.51 -2.67
N ILE A 173 -10.86 3.78 -1.55
CA ILE A 173 -11.47 4.20 -0.29
C ILE A 173 -10.74 5.42 0.28
N LEU A 174 -9.41 5.40 0.37
CA LEU A 174 -8.62 6.53 0.86
C LEU A 174 -8.80 7.77 -0.03
N GLY A 175 -8.86 7.58 -1.35
CA GLY A 175 -9.16 8.63 -2.31
C GLY A 175 -10.55 9.22 -2.10
N TYR A 176 -11.56 8.39 -1.86
CA TYR A 176 -12.91 8.83 -1.53
C TYR A 176 -12.94 9.64 -0.23
N VAL A 177 -12.32 9.12 0.84
CA VAL A 177 -12.20 9.82 2.14
C VAL A 177 -11.56 11.20 1.96
N TYR A 178 -10.45 11.27 1.24
CA TYR A 178 -9.77 12.53 0.98
C TYR A 178 -10.64 13.49 0.15
N THR A 179 -11.31 12.99 -0.88
CA THR A 179 -12.18 13.82 -1.73
C THR A 179 -13.35 14.41 -0.94
N ARG A 180 -13.93 13.64 0.00
CA ARG A 180 -15.03 14.12 0.87
C ARG A 180 -14.57 15.10 1.95
N THR A 181 -13.36 14.92 2.48
CA THR A 181 -12.90 15.69 3.64
C THR A 181 -11.92 16.80 3.31
N ARG A 182 -11.19 16.65 2.19
CA ARG A 182 -10.02 17.50 1.85
C ARG A 182 -8.99 17.56 2.98
N CYS A 183 -9.00 16.58 3.86
CA CYS A 183 -8.20 16.52 5.07
C CYS A 183 -7.37 15.22 5.10
N LEU A 184 -6.06 15.34 4.88
CA LEU A 184 -5.13 14.21 4.84
C LEU A 184 -5.12 13.36 6.11
N ARG A 185 -5.39 13.97 7.29
CA ARG A 185 -5.31 13.24 8.57
C ARG A 185 -6.15 11.96 8.58
N TYR A 186 -7.31 11.95 7.90
CA TYR A 186 -8.18 10.79 7.88
C TYR A 186 -7.62 9.67 7.01
N SER A 187 -7.18 9.97 5.79
CA SER A 187 -6.58 8.96 4.92
C SER A 187 -5.23 8.48 5.44
N ILE A 188 -4.40 9.36 6.00
CA ILE A 188 -3.14 8.99 6.66
C ILE A 188 -3.42 8.04 7.83
N LEU A 189 -4.35 8.40 8.73
CA LEU A 189 -4.64 7.56 9.91
C LEU A 189 -5.19 6.19 9.51
N MET A 190 -6.10 6.14 8.52
CA MET A 190 -6.61 4.86 8.00
C MET A 190 -5.46 4.01 7.42
N HIS A 191 -4.59 4.61 6.63
CA HIS A 191 -3.46 3.93 6.01
C HIS A 191 -2.48 3.43 7.08
N MET A 192 -2.13 4.26 8.08
CA MET A 192 -1.30 3.86 9.22
C MET A 192 -1.89 2.66 9.99
N ILE A 193 -3.22 2.66 10.26
CA ILE A 193 -3.90 1.55 10.93
C ILE A 193 -3.78 0.28 10.10
N ILE A 194 -4.03 0.35 8.79
CA ILE A 194 -3.93 -0.81 7.88
C ILE A 194 -2.51 -1.37 7.89
N ASN A 195 -1.50 -0.51 7.73
CA ASN A 195 -0.11 -0.93 7.72
C ASN A 195 0.36 -1.46 9.09
N PHE A 196 -0.13 -0.89 10.20
CA PHE A 196 0.15 -1.40 11.53
C PHE A 196 -0.44 -2.80 11.75
N MET A 197 -1.70 -3.00 11.35
CA MET A 197 -2.35 -4.31 11.48
C MET A 197 -1.65 -5.38 10.62
N GLY A 198 -1.34 -5.07 9.36
CA GLY A 198 -0.72 -6.03 8.42
C GLY A 198 0.78 -6.18 8.60
N GLY A 199 1.50 -5.10 8.89
CA GLY A 199 2.97 -5.08 8.96
C GLY A 199 3.56 -5.32 10.35
N VAL A 200 2.76 -5.18 11.41
CA VAL A 200 3.24 -5.34 12.80
C VAL A 200 2.43 -6.39 13.56
N ILE A 201 1.11 -6.19 13.69
CA ILE A 201 0.28 -7.07 14.52
C ILE A 201 0.21 -8.49 13.95
N ALA A 202 -0.08 -8.63 12.66
CA ALA A 202 -0.22 -9.95 12.04
C ALA A 202 1.08 -10.77 12.09
N PRO A 203 2.28 -10.24 11.71
CA PRO A 203 3.54 -10.96 11.87
C PRO A 203 3.90 -11.28 13.32
N LEU A 204 3.64 -10.35 14.26
CA LEU A 204 3.90 -10.57 15.70
C LEU A 204 3.07 -11.73 16.24
N LEU A 205 1.79 -11.80 15.89
CA LEU A 205 0.93 -12.90 16.32
C LEU A 205 1.29 -14.20 15.61
N LEU A 206 1.67 -14.16 14.34
CA LEU A 206 2.10 -15.34 13.60
C LEU A 206 3.42 -15.90 14.14
N SER A 207 4.37 -15.05 14.54
CA SER A 207 5.62 -15.48 15.15
C SER A 207 5.45 -16.06 16.56
N SER A 208 4.34 -15.76 17.25
CA SER A 208 4.02 -16.31 18.56
C SER A 208 3.47 -17.75 18.54
N ILE A 209 3.20 -18.27 17.34
CA ILE A 209 2.72 -19.65 17.14
C ILE A 209 3.75 -20.44 16.32
N ASP A 210 3.97 -21.70 16.70
CA ASP A 210 4.83 -22.60 15.96
C ASP A 210 4.03 -23.34 14.89
N LEU A 211 4.16 -22.88 13.63
CA LEU A 211 3.45 -23.48 12.50
C LEU A 211 3.98 -24.87 12.12
N ASP A 212 5.20 -25.23 12.49
CA ASP A 212 5.75 -26.54 12.20
C ASP A 212 5.12 -27.62 13.08
N GLN A 213 4.57 -27.24 14.22
CA GLN A 213 3.75 -28.11 15.05
C GLN A 213 2.44 -28.54 14.34
N LEU A 214 1.92 -27.77 13.40
CA LEU A 214 0.73 -28.16 12.60
C LEU A 214 1.06 -29.18 11.52
N LYS A 215 2.33 -29.31 11.11
CA LYS A 215 2.76 -30.23 10.04
C LYS A 215 3.14 -31.62 10.55
N GLY A 216 3.46 -31.75 11.83
CA GLY A 216 3.74 -33.01 12.50
C GLY A 216 2.60 -33.49 13.41
N ALA A 217 2.62 -34.73 13.89
CA ALA A 217 1.73 -35.17 14.96
C ALA A 217 2.00 -34.30 16.17
N ALA A 218 1.06 -33.37 16.45
CA ALA A 218 1.21 -32.39 17.50
C ALA A 218 1.40 -33.08 18.84
N ASP A 219 2.57 -32.93 19.46
CA ASP A 219 2.79 -33.35 20.82
C ASP A 219 1.92 -32.46 21.74
N GLU A 220 1.05 -33.07 22.55
CA GLU A 220 0.16 -32.35 23.47
C GLU A 220 0.92 -31.36 24.36
N ALA A 221 2.16 -31.67 24.75
CA ALA A 221 3.02 -30.80 25.54
C ALA A 221 3.40 -29.53 24.76
N ALA A 222 3.65 -29.63 23.46
CA ALA A 222 4.00 -28.50 22.61
C ALA A 222 2.78 -27.57 22.35
N ILE A 223 1.58 -28.13 22.18
CA ILE A 223 0.34 -27.35 22.09
C ILE A 223 0.09 -26.60 23.40
N GLN A 224 0.29 -27.25 24.54
CA GLN A 224 0.06 -26.66 25.84
C GLN A 224 1.05 -25.53 26.16
N SER A 225 2.30 -25.65 25.72
CA SER A 225 3.33 -24.59 25.90
C SER A 225 3.00 -23.29 25.14
N ASN A 226 2.27 -23.38 24.02
CA ASN A 226 1.90 -22.24 23.15
C ASN A 226 0.39 -21.90 23.17
N LEU A 227 -0.37 -22.45 24.11
CA LEU A 227 -1.83 -22.33 24.17
C LEU A 227 -2.29 -20.87 24.15
N LEU A 228 -1.65 -19.97 24.89
CA LEU A 228 -1.97 -18.53 24.92
C LEU A 228 -1.77 -17.89 23.53
N GLY A 229 -0.67 -18.19 22.84
CA GLY A 229 -0.40 -17.71 21.49
C GLY A 229 -1.50 -18.13 20.50
N TRP A 230 -1.89 -19.40 20.55
CA TRP A 230 -2.99 -19.94 19.74
C TRP A 230 -4.35 -19.28 20.04
N ILE A 231 -4.65 -19.05 21.32
CA ILE A 231 -5.90 -18.37 21.74
C ILE A 231 -5.92 -16.93 21.18
N VAL A 232 -4.85 -16.18 21.40
CA VAL A 232 -4.76 -14.76 20.95
C VAL A 232 -4.79 -14.66 19.43
N PHE A 233 -4.04 -15.51 18.73
CA PHE A 233 -4.07 -15.57 17.27
C PHE A 233 -5.47 -15.90 16.72
N SER A 234 -6.11 -16.93 17.30
CA SER A 234 -7.46 -17.34 16.89
C SER A 234 -8.49 -16.23 17.14
N ALA A 235 -8.42 -15.57 18.30
CA ALA A 235 -9.31 -14.45 18.61
C ALA A 235 -9.11 -13.28 17.62
N TYR A 236 -7.87 -12.95 17.27
CA TYR A 236 -7.55 -11.94 16.26
C TYR A 236 -8.08 -12.35 14.88
N ALA A 237 -7.86 -13.59 14.46
CA ALA A 237 -8.35 -14.10 13.18
C ALA A 237 -9.89 -14.06 13.09
N ILE A 238 -10.58 -14.48 14.14
CA ILE A 238 -12.06 -14.42 14.22
C ILE A 238 -12.53 -12.97 14.14
N ALA A 239 -11.89 -12.04 14.89
CA ALA A 239 -12.23 -10.63 14.84
C ALA A 239 -12.08 -10.06 13.43
N LEU A 240 -10.96 -10.39 12.73
CA LEU A 240 -10.75 -9.98 11.34
C LEU A 240 -11.79 -10.54 10.38
N ILE A 241 -12.20 -11.81 10.54
CA ILE A 241 -13.26 -12.42 9.73
C ILE A 241 -14.58 -11.67 9.94
N VAL A 242 -14.97 -11.44 11.20
CA VAL A 242 -16.21 -10.71 11.53
C VAL A 242 -16.20 -9.30 10.95
N LEU A 243 -15.08 -8.57 11.11
CA LEU A 243 -14.92 -7.23 10.54
C LEU A 243 -14.92 -7.26 9.01
N THR A 244 -14.33 -8.27 8.39
CA THR A 244 -14.34 -8.43 6.93
C THR A 244 -15.76 -8.65 6.40
N VAL A 245 -16.55 -9.52 7.04
CA VAL A 245 -17.96 -9.74 6.70
C VAL A 245 -18.76 -8.44 6.88
N ALA A 246 -18.56 -7.73 8.00
CA ALA A 246 -19.18 -6.43 8.21
C ALA A 246 -18.78 -5.42 7.12
N GLY A 247 -17.52 -5.43 6.69
CA GLY A 247 -17.00 -4.60 5.60
C GLY A 247 -17.69 -4.89 4.26
N VAL A 248 -17.91 -6.17 3.93
CA VAL A 248 -18.68 -6.57 2.73
C VAL A 248 -20.11 -6.01 2.80
N VAL A 249 -20.79 -6.18 3.94
CA VAL A 249 -22.15 -5.66 4.13
C VAL A 249 -22.20 -4.13 3.97
N LEU A 250 -21.21 -3.45 4.53
CA LEU A 250 -21.10 -1.98 4.39
C LEU A 250 -20.86 -1.56 2.93
N LEU A 251 -19.97 -2.26 2.20
CA LEU A 251 -19.72 -2.00 0.77
C LEU A 251 -20.99 -2.16 -0.08
N CYS A 252 -21.81 -3.19 0.21
CA CYS A 252 -23.04 -3.43 -0.51
C CYS A 252 -24.15 -2.42 -0.19
N LYS A 253 -24.18 -1.90 1.05
CA LYS A 253 -25.27 -1.02 1.51
C LYS A 253 -24.98 0.47 1.39
N ARG A 254 -23.71 0.86 1.42
CA ARG A 254 -23.33 2.28 1.42
C ARG A 254 -23.29 2.85 -0.01
N PRO A 255 -24.08 3.87 -0.31
CA PRO A 255 -23.95 4.60 -1.58
C PRO A 255 -22.68 5.46 -1.54
N PHE A 256 -21.88 5.38 -2.61
CA PHE A 256 -20.78 6.31 -2.87
C PHE A 256 -21.28 7.45 -3.77
N THR A 257 -21.27 8.66 -3.23
CA THR A 257 -21.68 9.86 -3.97
C THR A 257 -20.45 10.59 -4.47
N PHE A 258 -20.55 11.13 -5.69
CA PHE A 258 -19.47 11.91 -6.31
C PHE A 258 -20.06 13.20 -6.86
N LEU A 259 -19.36 14.30 -6.67
CA LEU A 259 -19.76 15.59 -7.21
C LEU A 259 -19.27 15.72 -8.64
N SER A 260 -20.14 16.23 -9.51
CA SER A 260 -19.76 16.66 -10.83
C SER A 260 -19.09 18.02 -10.78
N THR A 261 -18.18 18.29 -11.70
CA THR A 261 -17.49 19.57 -11.86
C THR A 261 -17.77 20.15 -13.24
N GLU A 262 -17.65 21.46 -13.39
CA GLU A 262 -17.88 22.12 -14.70
C GLU A 262 -16.88 21.66 -15.77
N GLU A 263 -15.63 21.38 -15.37
CA GLU A 263 -14.57 20.88 -16.26
C GLU A 263 -14.53 19.35 -16.35
N GLU A 264 -15.57 18.66 -15.88
CA GLU A 264 -15.58 17.20 -15.89
C GLU A 264 -15.47 16.63 -17.30
N LEU A 265 -14.48 15.75 -17.51
CA LEU A 265 -14.25 15.14 -18.82
C LEU A 265 -15.44 14.26 -19.23
N PRO A 266 -15.90 14.37 -20.49
CA PRO A 266 -16.91 13.46 -21.05
C PRO A 266 -16.49 11.99 -20.89
N LYS A 267 -17.43 11.09 -20.62
CA LYS A 267 -17.15 9.67 -20.33
C LYS A 267 -16.24 9.02 -21.38
N GLY A 268 -16.48 9.29 -22.68
CA GLY A 268 -15.68 8.73 -23.77
C GLY A 268 -14.25 9.28 -23.89
N GLN A 269 -13.93 10.39 -23.23
CA GLN A 269 -12.62 11.03 -23.31
C GLN A 269 -11.75 10.78 -22.07
N ARG A 270 -12.32 10.29 -20.96
CA ARG A 270 -11.63 10.14 -19.67
C ARG A 270 -10.41 9.23 -19.79
N PHE A 271 -10.58 8.05 -20.35
CA PHE A 271 -9.48 7.09 -20.52
C PHE A 271 -8.36 7.67 -21.37
N LYS A 272 -8.68 8.20 -22.55
CA LYS A 272 -7.70 8.76 -23.48
C LYS A 272 -6.89 9.90 -22.84
N ASN A 273 -7.55 10.87 -22.22
CA ASN A 273 -6.88 12.05 -21.68
C ASN A 273 -6.09 11.76 -20.39
N VAL A 274 -6.57 10.83 -19.56
CA VAL A 274 -5.98 10.57 -18.25
C VAL A 274 -4.88 9.50 -18.34
N TYR A 275 -5.09 8.43 -19.10
CA TYR A 275 -4.16 7.29 -19.13
C TYR A 275 -3.33 7.19 -20.41
N CYS A 276 -3.78 7.78 -21.52
CA CYS A 276 -3.05 7.72 -22.78
C CYS A 276 -2.14 8.93 -23.04
N ASN A 277 -1.81 9.72 -22.03
CA ASN A 277 -0.77 10.74 -22.13
C ASN A 277 0.63 10.13 -21.92
N VAL A 278 1.64 10.78 -22.49
CA VAL A 278 3.04 10.29 -22.47
C VAL A 278 3.52 9.97 -21.05
N GLY A 279 3.22 10.84 -20.08
CA GLY A 279 3.66 10.65 -18.70
C GLY A 279 3.04 9.41 -18.03
N ALA A 280 1.73 9.21 -18.20
CA ALA A 280 1.04 8.05 -17.65
C ALA A 280 1.48 6.74 -18.34
N ILE A 281 1.67 6.76 -19.66
CA ILE A 281 2.17 5.60 -20.42
C ILE A 281 3.58 5.21 -19.96
N LEU A 282 4.52 6.16 -19.92
CA LEU A 282 5.90 5.89 -19.50
C LEU A 282 5.97 5.39 -18.06
N TYR A 283 5.18 6.00 -17.15
CA TYR A 283 5.11 5.54 -15.76
C TYR A 283 4.56 4.11 -15.66
N THR A 284 3.48 3.82 -16.36
CA THR A 284 2.86 2.48 -16.37
C THR A 284 3.82 1.44 -16.94
N LEU A 285 4.43 1.72 -18.10
CA LEU A 285 5.42 0.82 -18.71
C LEU A 285 6.59 0.55 -17.75
N PHE A 286 7.12 1.59 -17.13
CA PHE A 286 8.18 1.45 -16.15
C PHE A 286 7.77 0.55 -14.98
N CYS A 287 6.60 0.77 -14.35
CA CYS A 287 6.12 -0.05 -13.25
C CYS A 287 5.87 -1.50 -13.69
N VAL A 288 5.31 -1.71 -14.88
CA VAL A 288 5.10 -3.07 -15.44
C VAL A 288 6.42 -3.79 -15.66
N VAL A 289 7.43 -3.11 -16.20
CA VAL A 289 8.78 -3.70 -16.37
C VAL A 289 9.35 -4.13 -15.02
N MET A 290 9.22 -3.29 -13.98
CA MET A 290 9.70 -3.62 -12.63
C MET A 290 8.95 -4.82 -12.03
N ILE A 291 7.61 -4.90 -12.23
CA ILE A 291 6.81 -6.06 -11.81
C ILE A 291 7.29 -7.33 -12.54
N VAL A 292 7.53 -7.26 -13.84
CA VAL A 292 7.99 -8.42 -14.61
C VAL A 292 9.38 -8.88 -14.14
N ILE A 293 10.29 -7.96 -13.88
CA ILE A 293 11.61 -8.29 -13.32
C ILE A 293 11.46 -8.99 -11.97
N GLN A 294 10.60 -8.49 -11.08
CA GLN A 294 10.35 -9.10 -9.78
C GLN A 294 9.72 -10.51 -9.88
N LEU A 295 8.85 -10.74 -10.87
CA LEU A 295 8.24 -12.06 -11.08
C LEU A 295 9.21 -13.09 -11.68
N ALA A 296 10.27 -12.61 -12.34
CA ALA A 296 11.29 -13.44 -12.98
C ALA A 296 12.52 -13.72 -12.07
N ALA A 297 12.66 -12.97 -10.96
CA ALA A 297 13.73 -13.13 -9.98
C ALA A 297 13.41 -14.17 -8.91
#